data_7ca2cb40671ef5ce99fee40de6f05a28
#
_entry.id   7ca2cb40671ef5ce99fee40de6f05a28
#
_cell.length_a   1.000
_cell.length_b   1.000
_cell.length_c   1.000
_cell.angle_alpha   90.00
_cell.angle_beta   90.00
_cell.angle_gamma   90.00
#
_symmetry.space_group_name_H-M   'P 1'
#
loop_
_entity.id
_entity.type
_entity.pdbx_description
1 polymer ?
#
loop_
_entity_poly.entity_id
_entity_poly.type
_entity_poly.pdbx_seq_one_letter_code
_entity_poly.pdbx_strand_id
1 'polypeptide(L)'
;MRFIKIFCSLFVVLILCSAFSLKGNKTKAVYIVGVSASFTDSLIYFTDIQLLDSVKLDNNKLLPQRSHYSYQLKNYLEGQEGLVNRTCFVYFDTNKSKLEKPVAKLKAKFQKGQNVSIRPVDPTLFRFTKPEEE
;
A
#
# COMPACT_ATOMS: atom_id res chain seq x y z
N MET A 1 -6.05 -51.77 4.83
CA MET A 1 -6.35 -51.13 3.55
C MET A 1 -7.56 -50.22 3.60
N ARG A 2 -8.53 -50.50 4.47
CA ARG A 2 -9.70 -49.60 4.62
C ARG A 2 -9.36 -48.21 5.13
N PHE A 3 -8.34 -48.09 5.96
CA PHE A 3 -7.93 -46.82 6.54
C PHE A 3 -7.29 -45.88 5.52
N ILE A 4 -6.61 -46.40 4.52
CA ILE A 4 -5.95 -45.63 3.48
C ILE A 4 -6.96 -44.96 2.57
N LYS A 5 -8.05 -45.64 2.22
CA LYS A 5 -9.12 -45.10 1.39
C LYS A 5 -9.88 -43.95 2.09
N ILE A 6 -10.14 -44.10 3.37
CA ILE A 6 -10.80 -43.09 4.19
C ILE A 6 -9.87 -41.85 4.34
N PHE A 7 -8.58 -42.10 4.52
CA PHE A 7 -7.58 -41.05 4.66
C PHE A 7 -7.44 -40.20 3.39
N CYS A 8 -7.39 -40.87 2.22
CA CYS A 8 -7.32 -40.18 0.92
C CYS A 8 -8.57 -39.36 0.65
N SER A 9 -9.75 -39.88 1.01
CA SER A 9 -11.02 -39.19 0.84
C SER A 9 -11.08 -37.91 1.68
N LEU A 10 -10.64 -38.00 2.92
CA LEU A 10 -10.60 -36.83 3.81
C LEU A 10 -9.64 -35.78 3.32
N PHE A 11 -8.49 -36.19 2.81
CA PHE A 11 -7.47 -35.29 2.28
C PHE A 11 -7.95 -34.53 1.04
N VAL A 12 -8.66 -35.20 0.14
CA VAL A 12 -9.24 -34.59 -1.06
C VAL A 12 -10.30 -33.55 -0.70
N VAL A 13 -11.11 -33.80 0.31
CA VAL A 13 -12.13 -32.87 0.78
C VAL A 13 -11.48 -31.58 1.34
N LEU A 14 -10.39 -31.71 2.08
CA LEU A 14 -9.66 -30.56 2.61
C LEU A 14 -9.05 -29.69 1.52
N ILE A 15 -8.50 -30.31 0.47
CA ILE A 15 -7.95 -29.58 -0.67
C ILE A 15 -9.04 -28.81 -1.42
N LEU A 16 -10.19 -29.45 -1.62
CA LEU A 16 -11.32 -28.81 -2.28
C LEU A 16 -11.86 -27.62 -1.50
N CYS A 17 -11.94 -27.72 -0.18
CA CYS A 17 -12.35 -26.60 0.67
C CYS A 17 -11.38 -25.41 0.59
N SER A 18 -10.08 -25.68 0.57
CA SER A 18 -9.06 -24.63 0.43
C SER A 18 -9.16 -23.93 -0.92
N ALA A 19 -9.37 -24.67 -1.99
CA ALA A 19 -9.54 -24.10 -3.34
C ALA A 19 -10.82 -23.26 -3.43
N PHE A 20 -11.86 -23.66 -2.74
CA PHE A 20 -13.14 -22.94 -2.72
C PHE A 20 -12.99 -21.59 -2.01
N SER A 21 -12.26 -21.53 -0.90
CA SER A 21 -11.99 -20.32 -0.17
C SER A 21 -11.23 -19.29 -1.01
N LEU A 22 -10.28 -19.75 -1.84
CA LEU A 22 -9.48 -18.87 -2.69
C LEU A 22 -10.29 -18.28 -3.85
N LYS A 23 -11.28 -18.99 -4.36
CA LYS A 23 -12.11 -18.52 -5.47
C LYS A 23 -13.13 -17.46 -5.09
N GLY A 24 -13.56 -17.45 -3.82
CA GLY A 24 -14.58 -16.53 -3.35
C GLY A 24 -14.08 -15.14 -2.97
N ASN A 25 -12.77 -14.99 -2.83
CA ASN A 25 -12.19 -13.77 -2.29
C ASN A 25 -11.67 -12.86 -3.42
N LYS A 26 -12.50 -11.91 -3.85
CA LYS A 26 -12.16 -10.94 -4.90
C LYS A 26 -11.47 -9.70 -4.36
N THR A 27 -11.58 -9.42 -3.07
CA THR A 27 -10.87 -8.30 -2.43
C THR A 27 -9.54 -8.78 -1.91
N LYS A 28 -8.49 -8.01 -2.18
CA LYS A 28 -7.14 -8.31 -1.71
C LYS A 28 -6.65 -7.17 -0.84
N ALA A 29 -5.77 -7.49 0.09
CA ALA A 29 -5.05 -6.46 0.82
C ALA A 29 -4.09 -5.77 -0.14
N VAL A 30 -4.02 -4.45 -0.06
CA VAL A 30 -3.13 -3.63 -0.88
C VAL A 30 -2.20 -2.89 0.05
N TYR A 31 -0.90 -2.93 -0.24
CA TYR A 31 0.08 -2.14 0.47
C TYR A 31 0.25 -0.80 -0.22
N ILE A 32 0.36 0.26 0.55
CA ILE A 32 0.46 1.62 0.03
C ILE A 32 1.55 2.40 0.76
N VAL A 33 2.26 3.24 0.03
CA VAL A 33 3.23 4.17 0.58
C VAL A 33 3.04 5.52 -0.08
N GLY A 34 3.11 6.59 0.70
CA GLY A 34 3.01 7.94 0.20
C GLY A 34 4.34 8.64 0.19
N VAL A 35 4.53 9.50 -0.80
CA VAL A 35 5.74 10.32 -0.97
C VAL A 35 5.31 11.75 -1.20
N SER A 36 6.01 12.67 -0.55
CA SER A 36 5.75 14.10 -0.70
C SER A 36 7.03 14.85 -0.99
N ALA A 37 6.99 15.70 -2.01
CA ALA A 37 8.11 16.54 -2.41
C ALA A 37 7.61 17.95 -2.70
N SER A 38 8.52 18.93 -2.65
CA SER A 38 8.20 20.32 -2.97
C SER A 38 9.33 20.95 -3.75
N PHE A 39 8.98 21.90 -4.60
CA PHE A 39 9.97 22.73 -5.30
C PHE A 39 10.46 23.91 -4.45
N THR A 40 9.81 24.18 -3.32
CA THR A 40 10.14 25.32 -2.47
C THR A 40 11.02 24.96 -1.29
N ASP A 41 11.19 23.66 -1.02
CA ASP A 41 12.07 23.19 0.05
C ASP A 41 12.80 21.92 -0.41
N SER A 42 13.74 21.45 0.42
CA SER A 42 14.54 20.27 0.14
C SER A 42 14.10 19.04 0.93
N LEU A 43 12.88 19.07 1.48
CA LEU A 43 12.36 17.98 2.30
C LEU A 43 11.56 17.00 1.45
N ILE A 44 11.86 15.72 1.60
CA ILE A 44 11.10 14.63 0.97
C ILE A 44 10.53 13.79 2.10
N TYR A 45 9.22 13.64 2.12
CA TYR A 45 8.54 12.83 3.14
C TYR A 45 8.12 11.49 2.56
N PHE A 46 8.37 10.43 3.31
CA PHE A 46 7.92 9.07 3.00
C PHE A 46 7.09 8.55 4.16
N THR A 47 5.93 8.00 3.86
CA THR A 47 5.21 7.21 4.86
C THR A 47 5.83 5.83 4.98
N ASP A 48 5.51 5.13 6.06
CA ASP A 48 5.75 3.70 6.12
C ASP A 48 4.86 2.98 5.08
N ILE A 49 5.17 1.71 4.83
CA ILE A 49 4.30 0.87 4.00
C ILE A 49 3.12 0.46 4.85
N GLN A 50 1.93 0.91 4.47
CA GLN A 50 0.70 0.68 5.20
C GLN A 50 -0.17 -0.32 4.46
N LEU A 51 -0.96 -1.07 5.20
CA LEU A 51 -1.89 -2.06 4.66
C LEU A 51 -3.28 -1.46 4.54
N LEU A 52 -3.84 -1.51 3.33
CA LEU A 52 -5.24 -1.18 3.08
C LEU A 52 -6.02 -2.48 2.95
N ASP A 53 -6.86 -2.74 3.93
CA ASP A 53 -7.65 -3.97 3.96
C ASP A 53 -8.90 -3.83 3.10
N SER A 54 -9.32 -4.92 2.49
CA SER A 54 -10.59 -5.02 1.74
C SER A 54 -10.70 -4.04 0.58
N VAL A 55 -9.59 -3.76 -0.10
CA VAL A 55 -9.56 -2.91 -1.29
C VAL A 55 -9.52 -3.79 -2.53
N LYS A 56 -10.33 -3.43 -3.53
CA LYS A 56 -10.36 -4.13 -4.80
C LYS A 56 -9.69 -3.27 -5.87
N LEU A 57 -8.67 -3.82 -6.53
CA LEU A 57 -8.07 -3.16 -7.68
C LEU A 57 -9.01 -3.23 -8.89
N ASP A 58 -8.94 -2.23 -9.76
CA ASP A 58 -9.76 -2.21 -10.97
C ASP A 58 -9.27 -3.22 -12.01
N ASN A 59 -9.93 -3.26 -13.17
CA ASN A 59 -9.61 -4.21 -14.23
C ASN A 59 -8.19 -4.03 -14.78
N ASN A 60 -7.62 -2.85 -14.63
CA ASN A 60 -6.26 -2.53 -15.06
C ASN A 60 -5.25 -2.70 -13.93
N LYS A 61 -5.64 -3.31 -12.82
CA LYS A 61 -4.82 -3.50 -11.61
C LYS A 61 -4.38 -2.18 -10.96
N LEU A 62 -5.18 -1.14 -11.15
CA LEU A 62 -4.94 0.16 -10.55
C LEU A 62 -5.77 0.32 -9.27
N LEU A 63 -5.23 1.06 -8.32
CA LEU A 63 -5.91 1.35 -7.09
C LEU A 63 -7.02 2.39 -7.34
N PRO A 64 -8.30 2.05 -7.07
CA PRO A 64 -9.37 3.02 -7.23
C PRO A 64 -9.16 4.23 -6.31
N GLN A 65 -9.47 5.41 -6.83
CA GLN A 65 -9.38 6.65 -6.07
C GLN A 65 -7.98 6.95 -5.52
N ARG A 66 -6.94 6.65 -6.31
CA ARG A 66 -5.54 6.93 -5.94
C ARG A 66 -5.32 8.37 -5.52
N SER A 67 -5.92 9.31 -6.23
CA SER A 67 -5.80 10.74 -5.93
C SER A 67 -6.32 11.09 -4.54
N HIS A 68 -7.30 10.35 -4.05
CA HIS A 68 -7.85 10.58 -2.71
C HIS A 68 -6.81 10.26 -1.62
N TYR A 69 -6.03 9.20 -1.82
CA TYR A 69 -4.95 8.85 -0.87
C TYR A 69 -3.84 9.88 -0.90
N SER A 70 -3.44 10.34 -2.08
CA SER A 70 -2.46 11.43 -2.21
C SER A 70 -2.94 12.70 -1.52
N TYR A 71 -4.21 13.00 -1.65
CA TYR A 71 -4.85 14.16 -1.03
C TYR A 71 -4.87 14.06 0.49
N GLN A 72 -5.09 12.86 1.04
CA GLN A 72 -5.01 12.64 2.48
C GLN A 72 -3.63 13.01 3.02
N LEU A 73 -2.57 12.57 2.36
CA LEU A 73 -1.21 12.89 2.76
C LEU A 73 -0.94 14.39 2.65
N LYS A 74 -1.36 15.00 1.56
CA LYS A 74 -1.20 16.44 1.36
C LYS A 74 -1.89 17.26 2.46
N ASN A 75 -3.14 16.88 2.78
CA ASN A 75 -3.90 17.57 3.84
C ASN A 75 -3.22 17.43 5.19
N TYR A 76 -2.68 16.26 5.48
CA TYR A 76 -1.97 16.03 6.74
C TYR A 76 -0.73 16.92 6.83
N LEU A 77 0.08 16.97 5.78
CA LEU A 77 1.32 17.75 5.78
C LEU A 77 1.05 19.26 5.81
N GLU A 78 0.06 19.71 5.08
CA GLU A 78 -0.31 21.12 5.08
C GLU A 78 -0.98 21.54 6.37
N GLY A 79 -1.89 20.74 6.89
CA GLY A 79 -2.68 21.07 8.08
C GLY A 79 -1.94 20.85 9.39
N GLN A 80 -1.26 19.73 9.56
CA GLN A 80 -0.64 19.35 10.83
C GLN A 80 0.81 19.82 10.93
N GLU A 81 1.54 19.77 9.81
CA GLU A 81 2.96 20.12 9.78
C GLU A 81 3.22 21.52 9.21
N GLY A 82 2.19 22.18 8.71
CA GLY A 82 2.31 23.53 8.13
C GLY A 82 3.12 23.57 6.84
N LEU A 83 3.26 22.46 6.15
CA LEU A 83 4.05 22.33 4.93
C LEU A 83 3.16 22.55 3.72
N VAL A 84 3.27 23.71 3.08
CA VAL A 84 2.43 24.08 1.94
C VAL A 84 3.15 23.82 0.61
N ASN A 85 2.39 23.82 -0.48
CA ASN A 85 2.90 23.70 -1.85
C ASN A 85 3.65 22.40 -2.11
N ARG A 86 3.13 21.28 -1.59
CA ARG A 86 3.75 19.97 -1.77
C ARG A 86 3.00 19.15 -2.79
N THR A 87 3.76 18.38 -3.56
CA THR A 87 3.22 17.37 -4.46
C THR A 87 3.29 16.01 -3.76
N CYS A 88 2.14 15.38 -3.64
CA CYS A 88 2.03 14.07 -2.99
C CYS A 88 1.58 13.03 -3.99
N PHE A 89 2.17 11.85 -3.92
CA PHE A 89 1.81 10.72 -4.77
C PHE A 89 1.95 9.43 -3.98
N VAL A 90 1.31 8.38 -4.45
CA VAL A 90 1.30 7.09 -3.76
C VAL A 90 1.76 5.99 -4.69
N TYR A 91 2.47 5.04 -4.11
CA TYR A 91 2.78 3.75 -4.72
C TYR A 91 1.96 2.68 -4.02
N PHE A 92 1.56 1.67 -4.74
CA PHE A 92 0.78 0.57 -4.18
C PHE A 92 1.12 -0.75 -4.87
N ASP A 93 0.93 -1.85 -4.16
CA ASP A 93 1.09 -3.20 -4.69
C ASP A 93 0.37 -4.17 -3.77
N THR A 94 -0.07 -5.29 -4.31
CA THR A 94 -0.65 -6.36 -3.52
C THR A 94 0.41 -7.19 -2.79
N ASN A 95 1.68 -7.02 -3.15
CA ASN A 95 2.82 -7.71 -2.55
C ASN A 95 3.75 -6.68 -1.93
N LYS A 96 3.96 -6.79 -0.62
CA LYS A 96 4.81 -5.86 0.12
C LYS A 96 6.25 -5.82 -0.42
N SER A 97 6.81 -6.99 -0.72
CA SER A 97 8.19 -7.08 -1.25
C SER A 97 8.34 -6.38 -2.59
N LYS A 98 7.33 -6.49 -3.45
CA LYS A 98 7.32 -5.80 -4.74
C LYS A 98 7.20 -4.29 -4.59
N LEU A 99 6.52 -3.82 -3.55
CA LEU A 99 6.42 -2.40 -3.26
C LEU A 99 7.71 -1.85 -2.66
N GLU A 100 8.38 -2.60 -1.81
CA GLU A 100 9.62 -2.18 -1.16
C GLU A 100 10.72 -1.83 -2.17
N LYS A 101 10.80 -2.57 -3.29
CA LYS A 101 11.85 -2.36 -4.30
C LYS A 101 11.80 -0.97 -4.95
N PRO A 102 10.68 -0.53 -5.55
CA PRO A 102 10.62 0.81 -6.15
C PRO A 102 10.76 1.93 -5.11
N VAL A 103 10.27 1.71 -3.90
CA VAL A 103 10.40 2.69 -2.81
C VAL A 103 11.88 2.85 -2.42
N ALA A 104 12.61 1.75 -2.28
CA ALA A 104 14.03 1.79 -1.96
C ALA A 104 14.83 2.47 -3.08
N LYS A 105 14.51 2.19 -4.34
CA LYS A 105 15.14 2.85 -5.48
C LYS A 105 14.90 4.34 -5.48
N LEU A 106 13.68 4.75 -5.18
CA LEU A 106 13.32 6.16 -5.13
C LEU A 106 14.05 6.89 -4.01
N LYS A 107 14.13 6.27 -2.82
CA LYS A 107 14.90 6.83 -1.70
C LYS A 107 16.37 6.97 -2.06
N ALA A 108 16.96 5.96 -2.67
CA ALA A 108 18.37 6.01 -3.10
C ALA A 108 18.60 7.11 -4.13
N LYS A 109 17.66 7.30 -5.06
CA LYS A 109 17.74 8.36 -6.06
C LYS A 109 17.72 9.74 -5.42
N PHE A 110 16.84 9.97 -4.44
CA PHE A 110 16.79 11.23 -3.71
C PHE A 110 18.04 11.45 -2.86
N GLN A 111 18.58 10.39 -2.25
CA GLN A 111 19.80 10.49 -1.43
C GLN A 111 21.04 10.86 -2.26
N LYS A 112 21.07 10.47 -3.53
CA LYS A 112 22.14 10.88 -4.45
C LYS A 112 22.03 12.33 -4.86
N GLY A 113 20.81 12.88 -4.84
CA GLY A 113 20.60 14.30 -5.08
C GLY A 113 21.18 15.11 -3.93
N GLN A 114 21.98 16.11 -4.26
CA GLN A 114 22.56 16.98 -3.25
C GLN A 114 21.48 17.89 -2.66
N ASN A 115 21.56 18.12 -1.36
CA ASN A 115 20.69 19.05 -0.62
C ASN A 115 19.26 18.57 -0.45
N VAL A 116 19.02 17.26 -0.46
CA VAL A 116 17.71 16.69 -0.17
C VAL A 116 17.75 15.96 1.17
N SER A 117 16.77 16.22 2.02
CA SER A 117 16.61 15.55 3.29
C SER A 117 15.36 14.67 3.26
N ILE A 118 15.55 13.36 3.44
CA ILE A 118 14.45 12.40 3.50
C ILE A 118 13.98 12.28 4.95
N ARG A 119 12.68 12.47 5.16
CA ARG A 119 12.07 12.41 6.48
C ARG A 119 10.90 11.44 6.50
N PRO A 120 10.77 10.64 7.57
CA PRO A 120 9.61 9.76 7.71
C PRO A 120 8.38 10.55 8.16
N VAL A 121 7.21 10.10 7.71
CA VAL A 121 5.93 10.53 8.28
C VAL A 121 5.62 9.62 9.46
N ASP A 122 5.26 10.19 10.60
CA ASP A 122 4.97 9.43 11.81
C ASP A 122 3.74 8.55 11.61
N PRO A 123 3.88 7.21 11.67
CA PRO A 123 2.75 6.31 11.45
C PRO A 123 1.69 6.36 12.56
N THR A 124 2.01 6.92 13.71
CA THR A 124 1.03 7.11 14.79
C THR A 124 0.14 8.33 14.55
N LEU A 125 0.61 9.28 13.71
CA LEU A 125 -0.11 10.52 13.43
C LEU A 125 -0.82 10.49 12.08
N PHE A 126 -0.33 9.70 11.14
CA PHE A 126 -0.92 9.62 9.81
C PHE A 126 -1.05 8.18 9.33
N ARG A 127 -2.24 7.82 8.91
CA ARG A 127 -2.52 6.55 8.24
C ARG A 127 -3.50 6.79 7.10
N PHE A 128 -3.26 6.12 5.99
CA PHE A 128 -4.22 6.13 4.88
C PHE A 128 -5.51 5.44 5.28
N THR A 129 -6.62 6.03 4.91
CA THR A 129 -7.94 5.45 5.13
C THR A 129 -8.66 5.27 3.80
N LYS A 130 -9.38 4.16 3.70
CA LYS A 130 -10.19 3.88 2.52
C LYS A 130 -11.26 4.97 2.37
N PRO A 131 -11.43 5.55 1.17
CA PRO A 131 -12.51 6.52 0.95
C PRO A 131 -13.87 5.87 1.17
N GLU A 132 -14.80 6.64 1.67
CA GLU A 132 -16.18 6.16 1.83
C GLU A 132 -16.78 5.92 0.46
N GLU A 133 -17.43 4.78 0.30
CA GLU A 133 -18.19 4.48 -0.91
C GLU A 133 -19.51 5.26 -0.85
N GLU A 134 -19.71 6.10 -1.86
CA GLU A 134 -20.98 6.77 -2.01
C GLU A 134 -22.00 5.87 -2.70
#